data_c1d86b5c98585a75c017f00ec5fee817
#
_entry.id   c1d86b5c98585a75c017f00ec5fee817
#
_cell.length_a   1.000
_cell.length_b   1.000
_cell.length_c   1.000
_cell.angle_alpha   90.00
_cell.angle_beta   90.00
_cell.angle_gamma   90.00
#
_symmetry.space_group_name_H-M   'P 1'
#
loop_
_entity.id
_entity.type
_entity.pdbx_description
1 polymer ?
#
loop_
_entity_poly.entity_id
_entity_poly.type
_entity_poly.pdbx_seq_one_letter_code
_entity_poly.pdbx_strand_id
1 'polypeptide(L)'
;IINPKNLGVLYNMSKIKKNNLDKKKINLIKEFINSDSYEYFNVAAGYFLLANAEKEKNNFLEEASLLEKANYFSFKSKEKRNKQGLNYWLNVIPNKLDKLIYKTNLNIQKENKNIHPIFIIGLPRSGSTLTETIISSGDNKIEDLGETNLIGWSLLNIHRDDLFHNPNNDNEINIDTESISKKLLKSYENLNVSIKDKKVFFLDKSLENFHYIDLILKIFPNAKFIHTYRNIEDNIFAIYKEFLSQISWSHSLKDIMLYIDNYLKIIKNQTINNKNNILSISLEELSSHPKKISKNIYQFCNLKWDEKCLDFSNRNNLFSKTASNNQIRLGIQTYDKKKYEPYRFLIENYKNNFNWL
;
A
#
# COMPACT_ATOMS: atom_id res chain seq x y z
N ILE A 1 -24.25 14.41 -15.57
CA ILE A 1 -24.44 15.49 -14.56
C ILE A 1 -23.97 14.92 -13.24
N ILE A 2 -22.88 15.48 -12.68
CA ILE A 2 -22.34 15.03 -11.40
C ILE A 2 -23.22 15.62 -10.32
N ASN A 3 -23.74 14.76 -9.44
CA ASN A 3 -24.48 15.22 -8.27
C ASN A 3 -23.54 16.06 -7.37
N PRO A 4 -23.74 17.38 -7.23
CA PRO A 4 -22.86 18.26 -6.46
C PRO A 4 -22.85 17.91 -4.95
N LYS A 5 -23.80 17.09 -4.52
CA LYS A 5 -23.93 16.60 -3.16
C LYS A 5 -23.05 15.37 -2.86
N ASN A 6 -22.44 14.74 -3.87
CA ASN A 6 -21.53 13.61 -3.66
C ASN A 6 -20.10 14.12 -3.45
N LEU A 7 -19.74 14.39 -2.19
CA LEU A 7 -18.43 14.94 -1.83
C LEU A 7 -17.27 13.97 -2.11
N GLY A 8 -17.52 12.66 -2.08
CA GLY A 8 -16.52 11.64 -2.47
C GLY A 8 -16.13 11.76 -3.95
N VAL A 9 -17.12 11.99 -4.84
CA VAL A 9 -16.86 12.23 -6.26
C VAL A 9 -16.13 13.55 -6.46
N LEU A 10 -16.54 14.62 -5.77
CA LEU A 10 -15.86 15.93 -5.83
C LEU A 10 -14.39 15.83 -5.38
N TYR A 11 -14.12 15.06 -4.32
CA TYR A 11 -12.75 14.81 -3.86
C TYR A 11 -11.92 14.10 -4.94
N ASN A 12 -12.43 13.05 -5.56
CA ASN A 12 -11.73 12.35 -6.63
C ASN A 12 -11.48 13.26 -7.85
N MET A 13 -12.44 14.10 -8.19
CA MET A 13 -12.30 15.08 -9.28
C MET A 13 -11.24 16.15 -8.96
N SER A 14 -11.15 16.62 -7.71
CA SER A 14 -10.17 17.62 -7.30
C SER A 14 -8.73 17.12 -7.47
N LYS A 15 -8.53 15.79 -7.45
CA LYS A 15 -7.24 15.17 -7.74
C LYS A 15 -6.87 15.16 -9.22
N ILE A 16 -7.87 15.12 -10.12
CA ILE A 16 -7.65 15.09 -11.58
C ILE A 16 -7.43 16.50 -12.14
N LYS A 17 -8.23 17.44 -11.68
CA LYS A 17 -8.08 18.85 -12.03
C LYS A 17 -7.77 19.63 -10.76
N LYS A 18 -6.67 20.37 -10.73
CA LYS A 18 -6.43 21.39 -9.70
C LYS A 18 -7.54 22.45 -9.82
N ASN A 19 -8.71 22.15 -9.29
CA ASN A 19 -9.80 23.10 -9.17
C ASN A 19 -9.63 23.77 -7.82
N ASN A 20 -9.14 24.99 -7.81
CA ASN A 20 -9.23 25.85 -6.63
C ASN A 20 -10.71 25.93 -6.27
N LEU A 21 -11.05 25.49 -5.07
CA LEU A 21 -12.38 25.61 -4.54
C LEU A 21 -12.67 27.10 -4.32
N ASP A 22 -13.59 27.65 -5.09
CA ASP A 22 -14.07 29.02 -4.89
C ASP A 22 -14.85 29.14 -3.56
N LYS A 23 -15.03 30.36 -3.07
CA LYS A 23 -15.76 30.63 -1.80
C LYS A 23 -17.16 30.00 -1.79
N LYS A 24 -17.86 29.97 -2.94
CA LYS A 24 -19.21 29.42 -3.05
C LYS A 24 -19.19 27.91 -2.82
N LYS A 25 -18.24 27.20 -3.44
CA LYS A 25 -18.08 25.73 -3.24
C LYS A 25 -17.65 25.41 -1.82
N ILE A 26 -16.74 26.20 -1.23
CA ILE A 26 -16.31 26.02 0.17
C ILE A 26 -17.52 26.15 1.11
N ASN A 27 -18.37 27.17 0.94
CA ASN A 27 -19.57 27.34 1.75
C ASN A 27 -20.55 26.16 1.59
N LEU A 28 -20.81 25.73 0.36
CA LEU A 28 -21.63 24.55 0.10
C LEU A 28 -21.09 23.28 0.77
N ILE A 29 -19.77 23.06 0.73
CA ILE A 29 -19.16 21.91 1.40
C ILE A 29 -19.40 22.04 2.92
N LYS A 30 -19.21 23.22 3.51
CA LYS A 30 -19.42 23.48 4.95
C LYS A 30 -20.88 23.24 5.36
N GLU A 31 -21.85 23.70 4.56
CA GLU A 31 -23.26 23.41 4.77
C GLU A 31 -23.55 21.91 4.73
N PHE A 32 -22.97 21.21 3.76
CA PHE A 32 -23.17 19.77 3.60
C PHE A 32 -22.61 18.96 4.76
N ILE A 33 -21.38 19.22 5.22
CA ILE A 33 -20.78 18.47 6.32
C ILE A 33 -21.47 18.73 7.67
N ASN A 34 -22.19 19.83 7.83
CA ASN A 34 -22.94 20.17 9.04
C ASN A 34 -24.41 19.70 9.03
N SER A 35 -24.83 19.04 7.96
CA SER A 35 -26.18 18.49 7.84
C SER A 35 -26.23 17.07 8.40
N ASP A 36 -27.18 16.77 9.30
CA ASP A 36 -27.35 15.45 9.92
C ASP A 36 -27.74 14.32 8.93
N SER A 37 -28.00 14.67 7.66
CA SER A 37 -28.43 13.73 6.63
C SER A 37 -27.28 13.07 5.84
N TYR A 38 -26.00 13.41 6.13
CA TYR A 38 -24.87 12.90 5.35
C TYR A 38 -24.19 11.69 5.96
N GLU A 39 -23.88 10.71 5.11
CA GLU A 39 -23.04 9.58 5.48
C GLU A 39 -21.62 10.04 5.85
N TYR A 40 -21.05 9.47 6.88
CA TYR A 40 -19.69 9.78 7.36
C TYR A 40 -18.62 9.75 6.28
N PHE A 41 -18.76 8.89 5.27
CA PHE A 41 -17.84 8.87 4.12
C PHE A 41 -17.83 10.20 3.34
N ASN A 42 -19.00 10.77 3.07
CA ASN A 42 -19.12 12.06 2.40
C ASN A 42 -18.64 13.21 3.28
N VAL A 43 -18.92 13.16 4.59
CA VAL A 43 -18.40 14.13 5.57
C VAL A 43 -16.88 14.11 5.59
N ALA A 44 -16.26 12.92 5.62
CA ALA A 44 -14.82 12.77 5.53
C ALA A 44 -14.24 13.39 4.26
N ALA A 45 -14.85 13.07 3.10
CA ALA A 45 -14.43 13.63 1.81
C ALA A 45 -14.52 15.16 1.79
N GLY A 46 -15.56 15.73 2.41
CA GLY A 46 -15.73 17.17 2.56
C GLY A 46 -14.60 17.82 3.38
N TYR A 47 -14.25 17.22 4.50
CA TYR A 47 -13.12 17.69 5.32
C TYR A 47 -11.78 17.57 4.58
N PHE A 48 -11.53 16.50 3.83
CA PHE A 48 -10.34 16.40 2.98
C PHE A 48 -10.29 17.48 1.89
N LEU A 49 -11.44 17.82 1.29
CA LEU A 49 -11.52 18.94 0.33
C LEU A 49 -11.18 20.28 0.97
N LEU A 50 -11.73 20.57 2.17
CA LEU A 50 -11.43 21.78 2.91
C LEU A 50 -9.96 21.84 3.34
N ALA A 51 -9.41 20.71 3.80
CA ALA A 51 -7.99 20.61 4.14
C ALA A 51 -7.08 20.93 2.94
N ASN A 52 -7.40 20.40 1.75
CA ASN A 52 -6.67 20.74 0.53
C ASN A 52 -6.76 22.24 0.19
N ALA A 53 -7.91 22.87 0.42
CA ALA A 53 -8.07 24.32 0.19
C ALA A 53 -7.23 25.17 1.17
N GLU A 54 -7.11 24.76 2.43
CA GLU A 54 -6.24 25.45 3.40
C GLU A 54 -4.75 25.21 3.10
N LYS A 55 -4.37 24.02 2.63
CA LYS A 55 -3.01 23.74 2.13
C LYS A 55 -2.59 24.71 1.01
N GLU A 56 -3.48 24.98 0.05
CA GLU A 56 -3.20 25.91 -1.06
C GLU A 56 -2.94 27.35 -0.58
N LYS A 57 -3.47 27.70 0.60
CA LYS A 57 -3.23 28.99 1.28
C LYS A 57 -2.01 28.96 2.21
N ASN A 58 -1.29 27.84 2.31
CA ASN A 58 -0.23 27.57 3.28
C ASN A 58 -0.69 27.69 4.76
N ASN A 59 -1.98 27.49 5.02
CA ASN A 59 -2.55 27.51 6.37
C ASN A 59 -2.47 26.10 6.99
N PHE A 60 -1.26 25.65 7.33
CA PHE A 60 -0.96 24.28 7.73
C PHE A 60 -1.60 23.86 9.07
N LEU A 61 -1.82 24.81 9.99
CA LEU A 61 -2.49 24.50 11.27
C LEU A 61 -3.97 24.18 11.05
N GLU A 62 -4.67 24.99 10.27
CA GLU A 62 -6.08 24.72 9.95
C GLU A 62 -6.22 23.48 9.08
N GLU A 63 -5.31 23.29 8.11
CA GLU A 63 -5.26 22.05 7.35
C GLU A 63 -5.16 20.83 8.27
N ALA A 64 -4.26 20.85 9.27
CA ALA A 64 -4.06 19.76 10.22
C ALA A 64 -5.33 19.47 11.03
N SER A 65 -6.01 20.50 11.52
CA SER A 65 -7.29 20.37 12.23
C SER A 65 -8.38 19.74 11.36
N LEU A 66 -8.45 20.14 10.09
CA LEU A 66 -9.41 19.57 9.14
C LEU A 66 -9.07 18.13 8.78
N LEU A 67 -7.78 17.78 8.66
CA LEU A 67 -7.33 16.40 8.44
C LEU A 67 -7.68 15.48 9.61
N GLU A 68 -7.59 15.97 10.84
CA GLU A 68 -8.00 15.19 12.01
C GLU A 68 -9.50 14.82 11.94
N LYS A 69 -10.35 15.81 11.64
CA LYS A 69 -11.80 15.60 11.43
C LYS A 69 -12.06 14.66 10.26
N ALA A 70 -11.37 14.86 9.13
CA ALA A 70 -11.49 14.03 7.95
C ALA A 70 -11.20 12.57 8.24
N ASN A 71 -10.10 12.29 8.92
CA ASN A 71 -9.68 10.95 9.32
C ASN A 71 -10.63 10.33 10.36
N TYR A 72 -11.10 11.10 11.33
CA TYR A 72 -12.11 10.66 12.30
C TYR A 72 -13.38 10.17 11.59
N PHE A 73 -13.97 10.97 10.70
CA PHE A 73 -15.17 10.57 9.96
C PHE A 73 -14.92 9.45 8.96
N SER A 74 -13.73 9.40 8.36
CA SER A 74 -13.31 8.29 7.51
C SER A 74 -13.28 6.96 8.30
N PHE A 75 -12.72 6.96 9.51
CA PHE A 75 -12.74 5.81 10.40
C PHE A 75 -14.17 5.40 10.77
N LYS A 76 -14.99 6.37 11.17
CA LYS A 76 -16.40 6.17 11.55
C LYS A 76 -17.26 5.62 10.41
N SER A 77 -16.95 5.96 9.16
CA SER A 77 -17.72 5.50 7.99
C SER A 77 -17.78 3.96 7.85
N LYS A 78 -16.80 3.26 8.43
CA LYS A 78 -16.69 1.79 8.46
C LYS A 78 -16.22 1.31 9.83
N GLU A 79 -16.73 1.88 10.91
CA GLU A 79 -16.19 1.72 12.27
C GLU A 79 -15.96 0.27 12.68
N LYS A 80 -16.96 -0.60 12.49
CA LYS A 80 -16.83 -2.03 12.84
C LYS A 80 -15.68 -2.72 12.12
N ARG A 81 -15.60 -2.51 10.79
CA ARG A 81 -14.53 -3.05 9.95
C ARG A 81 -13.17 -2.49 10.34
N ASN A 82 -13.09 -1.18 10.58
CA ASN A 82 -11.85 -0.51 10.92
C ASN A 82 -11.33 -0.96 12.31
N LYS A 83 -12.21 -1.14 13.30
CA LYS A 83 -11.83 -1.71 14.61
C LYS A 83 -11.28 -3.14 14.47
N GLN A 84 -11.92 -3.98 13.66
CA GLN A 84 -11.44 -5.33 13.39
C GLN A 84 -10.08 -5.32 12.66
N GLY A 85 -9.93 -4.44 11.67
CA GLY A 85 -8.68 -4.29 10.94
C GLY A 85 -7.54 -3.73 11.81
N LEU A 86 -7.81 -2.77 12.69
CA LEU A 86 -6.83 -2.28 13.67
C LEU A 86 -6.35 -3.43 14.58
N ASN A 87 -7.29 -4.19 15.16
CA ASN A 87 -6.91 -5.32 15.99
C ASN A 87 -6.06 -6.34 15.23
N TYR A 88 -6.41 -6.63 13.98
CA TYR A 88 -5.65 -7.55 13.15
C TYR A 88 -4.22 -7.06 12.89
N TRP A 89 -4.06 -5.82 12.41
CA TRP A 89 -2.78 -5.30 11.97
C TRP A 89 -1.86 -4.86 13.11
N LEU A 90 -2.41 -4.38 14.24
CA LEU A 90 -1.61 -3.86 15.35
C LEU A 90 -1.42 -4.86 16.49
N ASN A 91 -2.29 -5.88 16.60
CA ASN A 91 -2.23 -6.85 17.69
C ASN A 91 -2.09 -8.30 17.20
N VAL A 92 -3.00 -8.78 16.34
CA VAL A 92 -3.01 -10.21 15.96
C VAL A 92 -1.77 -10.59 15.18
N ILE A 93 -1.52 -9.93 14.05
CA ILE A 93 -0.38 -10.25 13.17
C ILE A 93 0.96 -10.05 13.88
N PRO A 94 1.27 -8.92 14.53
CA PRO A 94 2.55 -8.74 15.19
C PRO A 94 2.84 -9.79 16.28
N ASN A 95 1.81 -10.25 17.00
CA ASN A 95 1.97 -11.23 18.07
C ASN A 95 1.98 -12.68 17.59
N LYS A 96 1.52 -12.97 16.38
CA LYS A 96 1.40 -14.33 15.86
C LYS A 96 2.39 -14.66 14.75
N LEU A 97 2.94 -13.65 14.08
CA LEU A 97 3.78 -13.86 12.89
C LEU A 97 4.97 -14.78 13.16
N ASP A 98 5.68 -14.56 14.28
CA ASP A 98 6.84 -15.36 14.67
C ASP A 98 6.48 -16.79 15.11
N LYS A 99 5.19 -17.07 15.34
CA LYS A 99 4.67 -18.38 15.76
C LYS A 99 4.17 -19.22 14.57
N LEU A 100 4.13 -18.64 13.38
CA LEU A 100 3.69 -19.34 12.17
C LEU A 100 4.79 -20.27 11.66
N ILE A 101 4.55 -21.56 11.72
CA ILE A 101 5.49 -22.58 11.25
C ILE A 101 5.09 -23.01 9.84
N TYR A 102 5.96 -22.71 8.88
CA TYR A 102 5.79 -23.05 7.49
C TYR A 102 6.60 -24.32 7.15
N LYS A 103 5.95 -25.48 7.10
CA LYS A 103 6.61 -26.71 6.69
C LYS A 103 6.99 -26.65 5.21
N THR A 104 8.25 -26.96 4.90
CA THR A 104 8.71 -27.05 3.51
C THR A 104 8.09 -28.28 2.86
N ASN A 105 7.36 -28.09 1.76
CA ASN A 105 6.88 -29.17 0.90
C ASN A 105 7.65 -29.13 -0.44
N LEU A 106 8.59 -30.03 -0.60
CA LEU A 106 9.45 -30.12 -1.80
C LEU A 106 8.66 -30.36 -3.09
N ASN A 107 7.50 -31.03 -3.01
CA ASN A 107 6.66 -31.27 -4.18
C ASN A 107 6.05 -29.95 -4.66
N ILE A 108 5.51 -29.14 -3.75
CA ILE A 108 4.98 -27.81 -4.08
C ILE A 108 6.07 -26.94 -4.75
N GLN A 109 7.27 -26.92 -4.18
CA GLN A 109 8.38 -26.14 -4.73
C GLN A 109 8.80 -26.61 -6.13
N LYS A 110 8.78 -27.94 -6.39
CA LYS A 110 9.05 -28.50 -7.72
C LYS A 110 7.96 -28.16 -8.72
N GLU A 111 6.70 -28.25 -8.33
CA GLU A 111 5.55 -27.92 -9.17
C GLU A 111 5.53 -26.44 -9.55
N ASN A 112 5.91 -25.55 -8.62
CA ASN A 112 5.85 -24.11 -8.81
C ASN A 112 7.18 -23.49 -9.30
N LYS A 113 8.19 -24.29 -9.64
CA LYS A 113 9.53 -23.80 -10.03
C LYS A 113 9.55 -22.90 -11.28
N ASN A 114 8.56 -23.04 -12.16
CA ASN A 114 8.41 -22.23 -13.38
C ASN A 114 7.64 -20.92 -13.14
N ILE A 115 7.10 -20.70 -11.93
CA ILE A 115 6.37 -19.52 -11.56
C ILE A 115 7.35 -18.54 -10.88
N HIS A 116 7.45 -17.33 -11.44
CA HIS A 116 8.37 -16.27 -11.02
C HIS A 116 7.56 -14.99 -10.65
N PRO A 117 6.85 -15.00 -9.51
CA PRO A 117 6.08 -13.84 -9.11
C PRO A 117 6.99 -12.71 -8.65
N ILE A 118 6.59 -11.49 -8.98
CA ILE A 118 7.22 -10.26 -8.50
C ILE A 118 6.23 -9.60 -7.55
N PHE A 119 6.63 -9.45 -6.30
CA PHE A 119 5.82 -8.77 -5.28
C PHE A 119 6.39 -7.39 -5.02
N ILE A 120 5.54 -6.36 -5.07
CA ILE A 120 5.90 -5.03 -4.57
C ILE A 120 5.36 -4.93 -3.15
N ILE A 121 6.26 -4.68 -2.20
CA ILE A 121 5.98 -4.63 -0.77
C ILE A 121 6.45 -3.29 -0.17
N GLY A 122 5.89 -2.91 0.97
CA GLY A 122 6.26 -1.69 1.69
C GLY A 122 5.07 -0.96 2.28
N LEU A 123 5.24 0.32 2.55
CA LEU A 123 4.17 1.17 3.06
C LEU A 123 3.39 1.84 1.92
N PRO A 124 2.10 2.17 2.10
CA PRO A 124 1.39 3.05 1.17
C PRO A 124 2.15 4.36 0.98
N ARG A 125 2.07 4.94 -0.21
CA ARG A 125 2.71 6.22 -0.56
C ARG A 125 4.25 6.21 -0.59
N SER A 126 4.89 5.04 -0.65
CA SER A 126 6.35 4.85 -0.76
C SER A 126 6.88 4.77 -2.19
N GLY A 127 6.05 5.02 -3.22
CA GLY A 127 6.44 4.91 -4.62
C GLY A 127 6.10 3.57 -5.28
N SER A 128 5.36 2.70 -4.60
CA SER A 128 4.97 1.37 -5.09
C SER A 128 4.24 1.40 -6.44
N THR A 129 3.35 2.36 -6.66
CA THR A 129 2.63 2.49 -7.93
C THR A 129 3.56 2.94 -9.07
N LEU A 130 4.54 3.80 -8.80
CA LEU A 130 5.56 4.17 -9.79
C LEU A 130 6.40 2.94 -10.18
N THR A 131 6.81 2.16 -9.19
CA THR A 131 7.58 0.92 -9.40
C THR A 131 6.78 -0.11 -10.20
N GLU A 132 5.50 -0.34 -9.85
CA GLU A 132 4.57 -1.19 -10.60
C GLU A 132 4.48 -0.75 -12.06
N THR A 133 4.25 0.54 -12.29
CA THR A 133 4.13 1.10 -13.63
C THR A 133 5.41 0.93 -14.44
N ILE A 134 6.59 1.14 -13.85
CA ILE A 134 7.87 0.91 -14.51
C ILE A 134 8.01 -0.56 -14.92
N ILE A 135 7.71 -1.51 -14.02
CA ILE A 135 7.86 -2.94 -14.30
C ILE A 135 6.86 -3.39 -15.38
N SER A 136 5.60 -2.99 -15.28
CA SER A 136 4.53 -3.39 -16.21
C SER A 136 4.59 -2.66 -17.56
N SER A 137 5.38 -1.60 -17.67
CA SER A 137 5.52 -0.80 -18.89
C SER A 137 6.61 -1.30 -19.85
N GLY A 138 7.44 -2.27 -19.47
CA GLY A 138 8.44 -2.86 -20.36
C GLY A 138 7.85 -3.88 -21.34
N ASP A 139 8.70 -4.33 -22.27
CA ASP A 139 8.30 -5.31 -23.31
C ASP A 139 8.22 -6.76 -22.80
N ASN A 140 8.34 -7.01 -21.48
CA ASN A 140 8.22 -8.34 -20.93
C ASN A 140 6.73 -8.73 -20.78
N LYS A 141 6.42 -10.00 -21.06
CA LYS A 141 5.08 -10.55 -20.80
C LYS A 141 4.89 -10.76 -19.29
N ILE A 142 4.28 -9.80 -18.62
CA ILE A 142 3.99 -9.82 -17.19
C ILE A 142 2.52 -9.46 -17.00
N GLU A 143 1.80 -10.33 -16.28
CA GLU A 143 0.43 -10.02 -15.88
C GLU A 143 0.47 -9.13 -14.64
N ASP A 144 0.03 -7.87 -14.77
CA ASP A 144 -0.07 -6.92 -13.66
C ASP A 144 -1.42 -7.08 -12.96
N LEU A 145 -1.38 -7.60 -11.75
CA LEU A 145 -2.57 -7.97 -10.97
C LEU A 145 -3.02 -6.85 -10.02
N GLY A 146 -2.18 -5.84 -9.79
CA GLY A 146 -2.45 -4.76 -8.83
C GLY A 146 -2.47 -5.27 -7.38
N GLU A 147 -3.39 -4.75 -6.56
CA GLU A 147 -3.53 -5.05 -5.13
C GLU A 147 -4.51 -6.21 -4.90
N THR A 148 -4.05 -7.46 -5.06
CA THR A 148 -4.93 -8.64 -4.95
C THR A 148 -5.23 -9.05 -3.51
N ASN A 149 -4.28 -8.86 -2.60
CA ASN A 149 -4.30 -9.33 -1.20
C ASN A 149 -4.55 -10.85 -1.05
N LEU A 150 -4.31 -11.63 -2.10
CA LEU A 150 -4.64 -13.06 -2.14
C LEU A 150 -3.86 -13.88 -1.11
N ILE A 151 -2.61 -13.53 -0.82
CA ILE A 151 -1.78 -14.26 0.17
C ILE A 151 -2.41 -14.17 1.55
N GLY A 152 -2.63 -12.94 2.04
CA GLY A 152 -3.25 -12.71 3.35
C GLY A 152 -4.67 -13.30 3.45
N TRP A 153 -5.48 -13.14 2.40
CA TRP A 153 -6.83 -13.74 2.35
C TRP A 153 -6.80 -15.27 2.37
N SER A 154 -5.83 -15.89 1.70
CA SER A 154 -5.71 -17.35 1.70
C SER A 154 -5.32 -17.88 3.07
N LEU A 155 -4.36 -17.23 3.74
CA LEU A 155 -3.99 -17.54 5.11
C LEU A 155 -5.18 -17.39 6.05
N LEU A 156 -5.86 -16.23 6.02
CA LEU A 156 -7.01 -15.95 6.88
C LEU A 156 -8.18 -16.93 6.67
N ASN A 157 -8.43 -17.33 5.43
CA ASN A 157 -9.53 -18.26 5.15
C ASN A 157 -9.29 -19.68 5.66
N ILE A 158 -8.02 -20.10 5.78
CA ILE A 158 -7.67 -21.45 6.22
C ILE A 158 -7.38 -21.48 7.72
N HIS A 159 -6.71 -20.47 8.24
CA HIS A 159 -6.20 -20.42 9.62
C HIS A 159 -6.86 -19.32 10.49
N ARG A 160 -8.10 -18.91 10.17
CA ARG A 160 -8.77 -17.85 10.91
C ARG A 160 -8.91 -18.17 12.39
N ASP A 161 -9.31 -19.39 12.71
CA ASP A 161 -9.56 -19.79 14.07
C ASP A 161 -8.26 -19.85 14.89
N ASP A 162 -7.18 -20.35 14.29
CA ASP A 162 -5.86 -20.37 14.91
C ASP A 162 -5.32 -18.96 15.22
N LEU A 163 -5.64 -18.00 14.33
CA LEU A 163 -5.19 -16.62 14.49
C LEU A 163 -6.00 -15.80 15.49
N PHE A 164 -7.32 -16.04 15.59
CA PHE A 164 -8.22 -15.17 16.36
C PHE A 164 -8.78 -15.78 17.65
N HIS A 165 -9.00 -17.10 17.73
CA HIS A 165 -9.68 -17.70 18.88
C HIS A 165 -8.78 -17.96 20.09
N ASN A 166 -7.45 -17.87 19.95
CA ASN A 166 -6.50 -18.03 21.06
C ASN A 166 -5.45 -16.90 21.07
N PRO A 167 -5.83 -15.64 21.38
CA PRO A 167 -4.89 -14.53 21.42
C PRO A 167 -3.76 -14.71 22.42
N ASN A 168 -3.98 -15.48 23.50
CA ASN A 168 -3.02 -15.75 24.58
C ASN A 168 -2.31 -17.11 24.43
N ASN A 169 -2.60 -17.87 23.37
CA ASN A 169 -1.94 -19.14 23.13
C ASN A 169 -0.57 -18.90 22.50
N ASP A 170 0.47 -19.19 23.26
CA ASP A 170 1.88 -19.07 22.84
C ASP A 170 2.35 -20.23 21.97
N ASN A 171 1.48 -21.15 21.61
CA ASN A 171 1.82 -22.30 20.81
C ASN A 171 2.11 -21.92 19.35
N GLU A 172 3.00 -22.69 18.75
CA GLU A 172 3.27 -22.65 17.32
C GLU A 172 2.02 -22.99 16.50
N ILE A 173 1.79 -22.25 15.41
CA ILE A 173 0.69 -22.47 14.47
C ILE A 173 1.26 -23.13 13.22
N ASN A 174 0.93 -24.40 13.01
CA ASN A 174 1.34 -25.12 11.82
C ASN A 174 0.51 -24.68 10.62
N ILE A 175 1.14 -24.07 9.63
CA ILE A 175 0.49 -23.55 8.44
C ILE A 175 0.41 -24.63 7.36
N ASP A 176 -0.80 -24.89 6.89
CA ASP A 176 -1.05 -25.80 5.74
C ASP A 176 -0.69 -25.09 4.42
N THR A 177 0.60 -25.14 4.11
CA THR A 177 1.15 -24.53 2.90
C THR A 177 0.61 -25.17 1.62
N GLU A 178 0.20 -26.44 1.65
CA GLU A 178 -0.35 -27.14 0.49
C GLU A 178 -1.74 -26.62 0.13
N SER A 179 -2.64 -26.56 1.09
CA SER A 179 -3.99 -26.00 0.88
C SER A 179 -3.93 -24.54 0.44
N ILE A 180 -3.02 -23.74 1.05
CA ILE A 180 -2.81 -22.34 0.65
C ILE A 180 -2.30 -22.28 -0.80
N SER A 181 -1.29 -23.09 -1.16
CA SER A 181 -0.74 -23.12 -2.53
C SER A 181 -1.82 -23.44 -3.58
N LYS A 182 -2.59 -24.51 -3.38
CA LYS A 182 -3.69 -24.90 -4.28
C LYS A 182 -4.70 -23.76 -4.47
N LYS A 183 -5.09 -23.11 -3.37
CA LYS A 183 -6.02 -21.99 -3.40
C LYS A 183 -5.46 -20.77 -4.15
N LEU A 184 -4.19 -20.42 -3.90
CA LEU A 184 -3.52 -19.32 -4.56
C LEU A 184 -3.38 -19.56 -6.07
N LEU A 185 -2.92 -20.74 -6.50
CA LEU A 185 -2.78 -21.08 -7.90
C LEU A 185 -4.12 -20.92 -8.63
N LYS A 186 -5.19 -21.50 -8.07
CA LYS A 186 -6.54 -21.33 -8.63
C LYS A 186 -6.99 -19.86 -8.69
N SER A 187 -6.66 -19.07 -7.67
CA SER A 187 -7.02 -17.66 -7.65
C SER A 187 -6.26 -16.84 -8.70
N TYR A 188 -4.97 -17.13 -8.90
CA TYR A 188 -4.17 -16.49 -9.94
C TYR A 188 -4.61 -16.94 -11.36
N GLU A 189 -4.99 -18.19 -11.57
CA GLU A 189 -5.60 -18.65 -12.83
C GLU A 189 -6.88 -17.87 -13.15
N ASN A 190 -7.74 -17.63 -12.14
CA ASN A 190 -8.95 -16.83 -12.30
C ASN A 190 -8.66 -15.35 -12.64
N LEU A 191 -7.44 -14.88 -12.38
CA LEU A 191 -6.94 -13.56 -12.79
C LEU A 191 -6.14 -13.62 -14.11
N ASN A 192 -6.33 -14.67 -14.90
CA ASN A 192 -5.71 -14.92 -16.22
C ASN A 192 -4.19 -15.15 -16.18
N VAL A 193 -3.62 -15.55 -15.03
CA VAL A 193 -2.22 -15.98 -14.99
C VAL A 193 -2.12 -17.39 -15.58
N SER A 194 -1.37 -17.55 -16.67
CA SER A 194 -1.18 -18.83 -17.37
C SER A 194 -0.18 -19.74 -16.65
N ILE A 195 -0.56 -20.33 -15.50
CA ILE A 195 0.32 -21.08 -14.59
C ILE A 195 1.00 -22.28 -15.27
N LYS A 196 0.41 -22.81 -16.34
CA LYS A 196 0.92 -23.98 -17.09
C LYS A 196 2.04 -23.65 -18.10
N ASP A 197 2.34 -22.36 -18.31
CA ASP A 197 3.39 -21.94 -19.22
C ASP A 197 4.77 -22.37 -18.70
N LYS A 198 5.75 -22.52 -19.62
CA LYS A 198 7.13 -22.93 -19.27
C LYS A 198 7.82 -21.97 -18.31
N LYS A 199 7.46 -20.68 -18.36
CA LYS A 199 7.94 -19.63 -17.48
C LYS A 199 6.87 -18.58 -17.33
N VAL A 200 6.43 -18.35 -16.10
CA VAL A 200 5.31 -17.48 -15.76
C VAL A 200 5.79 -16.33 -14.91
N PHE A 201 5.55 -15.10 -15.37
CA PHE A 201 5.76 -13.89 -14.59
C PHE A 201 4.42 -13.22 -14.32
N PHE A 202 4.21 -12.79 -13.09
CA PHE A 202 3.15 -11.87 -12.73
C PHE A 202 3.61 -10.90 -11.66
N LEU A 203 2.95 -9.75 -11.58
CA LEU A 203 3.22 -8.68 -10.64
C LEU A 203 2.05 -8.52 -9.69
N ASP A 204 2.28 -8.63 -8.39
CA ASP A 204 1.31 -8.42 -7.32
C ASP A 204 1.83 -7.32 -6.39
N LYS A 205 1.07 -6.22 -6.29
CA LYS A 205 1.42 -5.07 -5.47
C LYS A 205 0.57 -5.01 -4.20
N SER A 206 0.35 -6.12 -3.55
CA SER A 206 -0.23 -6.15 -2.21
C SER A 206 0.85 -5.82 -1.19
N LEU A 207 0.87 -4.58 -0.73
CA LEU A 207 1.98 -4.01 0.04
C LEU A 207 2.23 -4.76 1.34
N GLU A 208 1.18 -5.28 1.96
CA GLU A 208 1.21 -6.06 3.20
C GLU A 208 1.86 -7.45 3.06
N ASN A 209 2.18 -7.89 1.85
CA ASN A 209 2.87 -9.16 1.62
C ASN A 209 4.25 -9.24 2.30
N PHE A 210 4.79 -8.13 2.82
CA PHE A 210 5.99 -8.17 3.65
C PHE A 210 5.80 -9.01 4.95
N HIS A 211 4.58 -9.18 5.43
CA HIS A 211 4.26 -10.08 6.54
C HIS A 211 4.38 -11.56 6.17
N TYR A 212 4.30 -11.90 4.90
CA TYR A 212 4.13 -13.26 4.40
C TYR A 212 5.30 -13.75 3.52
N ILE A 213 6.44 -13.07 3.53
CA ILE A 213 7.60 -13.39 2.68
C ILE A 213 8.02 -14.87 2.84
N ASP A 214 8.11 -15.37 4.08
CA ASP A 214 8.52 -16.75 4.34
C ASP A 214 7.49 -17.75 3.80
N LEU A 215 6.20 -17.50 3.96
CA LEU A 215 5.12 -18.31 3.35
C LEU A 215 5.22 -18.29 1.82
N ILE A 216 5.39 -17.12 1.24
CA ILE A 216 5.48 -16.96 -0.22
C ILE A 216 6.66 -17.74 -0.77
N LEU A 217 7.83 -17.67 -0.14
CA LEU A 217 9.02 -18.40 -0.57
C LEU A 217 8.90 -19.93 -0.42
N LYS A 218 8.09 -20.42 0.54
CA LYS A 218 7.77 -21.84 0.64
C LYS A 218 6.88 -22.33 -0.51
N ILE A 219 6.02 -21.45 -1.04
CA ILE A 219 5.11 -21.77 -2.16
C ILE A 219 5.76 -21.47 -3.51
N PHE A 220 6.41 -20.32 -3.64
CA PHE A 220 7.03 -19.82 -4.88
C PHE A 220 8.53 -19.58 -4.64
N PRO A 221 9.39 -20.58 -4.82
CA PRO A 221 10.83 -20.47 -4.51
C PRO A 221 11.56 -19.42 -5.36
N ASN A 222 11.02 -19.08 -6.54
CA ASN A 222 11.56 -18.06 -7.44
C ASN A 222 10.92 -16.67 -7.27
N ALA A 223 10.14 -16.46 -6.21
CA ALA A 223 9.55 -15.15 -5.93
C ALA A 223 10.62 -14.06 -5.72
N LYS A 224 10.38 -12.88 -6.26
CA LYS A 224 11.16 -11.67 -6.04
C LYS A 224 10.31 -10.60 -5.38
N PHE A 225 10.91 -9.87 -4.45
CA PHE A 225 10.25 -8.80 -3.71
C PHE A 225 10.96 -7.47 -3.99
N ILE A 226 10.22 -6.51 -4.49
CA ILE A 226 10.69 -5.12 -4.60
C ILE A 226 10.11 -4.36 -3.42
N HIS A 227 10.97 -4.10 -2.44
CA HIS A 227 10.62 -3.33 -1.25
C HIS A 227 10.77 -1.85 -1.54
N THR A 228 9.64 -1.12 -1.61
CA THR A 228 9.62 0.32 -1.83
C THR A 228 9.54 1.06 -0.49
N TYR A 229 10.42 2.05 -0.31
CA TYR A 229 10.45 2.88 0.88
C TYR A 229 10.77 4.35 0.53
N ARG A 230 10.62 5.22 1.49
CA ARG A 230 10.99 6.64 1.43
C ARG A 230 11.34 7.14 2.83
N ASN A 231 11.75 8.40 2.96
CA ASN A 231 11.89 9.03 4.27
C ASN A 231 10.65 8.74 5.13
N ILE A 232 10.86 8.26 6.36
CA ILE A 232 9.77 7.71 7.17
C ILE A 232 8.81 8.78 7.68
N GLU A 233 9.30 9.95 8.09
CA GLU A 233 8.47 11.08 8.50
C GLU A 233 7.58 11.54 7.33
N ASP A 234 8.18 11.69 6.15
CA ASP A 234 7.44 12.03 4.93
C ASP A 234 6.39 10.98 4.59
N ASN A 235 6.66 9.70 4.89
CA ASN A 235 5.69 8.64 4.64
C ASN A 235 4.50 8.73 5.58
N ILE A 236 4.73 9.01 6.88
CA ILE A 236 3.67 9.23 7.87
C ILE A 236 2.70 10.30 7.36
N PHE A 237 3.22 11.46 6.96
CA PHE A 237 2.38 12.55 6.47
C PHE A 237 1.73 12.24 5.13
N ALA A 238 2.42 11.54 4.23
CA ALA A 238 1.86 11.13 2.96
C ALA A 238 0.67 10.16 3.12
N ILE A 239 0.69 9.31 4.15
CA ILE A 239 -0.42 8.42 4.52
C ILE A 239 -1.53 9.23 5.18
N TYR A 240 -1.22 10.00 6.23
CA TYR A 240 -2.21 10.72 7.03
C TYR A 240 -3.02 11.75 6.23
N LYS A 241 -2.39 12.39 5.23
CA LYS A 241 -3.00 13.41 4.36
C LYS A 241 -3.78 12.82 3.17
N GLU A 242 -3.81 11.52 3.02
CA GLU A 242 -4.51 10.84 1.93
C GLU A 242 -5.80 10.19 2.41
N PHE A 243 -6.87 10.28 1.62
CA PHE A 243 -8.14 9.63 1.92
C PHE A 243 -8.06 8.11 1.65
N LEU A 244 -7.48 7.36 2.60
CA LEU A 244 -7.26 5.92 2.53
C LEU A 244 -8.34 5.15 3.31
N SER A 245 -9.61 5.33 2.96
CA SER A 245 -10.78 4.78 3.69
C SER A 245 -10.83 3.25 3.79
N GLN A 246 -9.95 2.53 3.09
CA GLN A 246 -9.86 1.06 3.14
C GLN A 246 -8.80 0.56 4.11
N ILE A 247 -7.87 1.42 4.54
CA ILE A 247 -6.75 1.07 5.40
C ILE A 247 -7.07 1.46 6.83
N SER A 248 -7.38 0.49 7.68
CA SER A 248 -7.90 0.70 9.04
C SER A 248 -6.98 1.50 9.96
N TRP A 249 -5.68 1.34 9.82
CA TRP A 249 -4.65 2.00 10.64
C TRP A 249 -4.18 3.35 10.12
N SER A 250 -4.70 3.83 8.97
CA SER A 250 -4.27 5.10 8.36
C SER A 250 -4.95 6.35 8.93
N HIS A 251 -5.88 6.21 9.88
CA HIS A 251 -6.78 7.28 10.31
C HIS A 251 -6.31 8.07 11.54
N SER A 252 -5.24 7.66 12.20
CA SER A 252 -4.60 8.44 13.26
C SER A 252 -3.09 8.35 13.16
N LEU A 253 -2.39 9.42 13.55
CA LEU A 253 -0.92 9.42 13.57
C LEU A 253 -0.36 8.33 14.47
N LYS A 254 -1.01 8.10 15.62
CA LYS A 254 -0.63 7.04 16.55
C LYS A 254 -0.68 5.66 15.90
N ASP A 255 -1.80 5.32 15.25
CA ASP A 255 -1.97 4.00 14.63
C ASP A 255 -1.04 3.81 13.44
N ILE A 256 -0.82 4.87 12.65
CA ILE A 256 0.17 4.89 11.57
C ILE A 256 1.56 4.55 12.12
N MET A 257 2.00 5.23 13.19
CA MET A 257 3.33 5.01 13.77
C MET A 257 3.47 3.64 14.41
N LEU A 258 2.43 3.13 15.08
CA LEU A 258 2.42 1.74 15.61
C LEU A 258 2.56 0.72 14.48
N TYR A 259 1.85 0.91 13.37
CA TYR A 259 1.97 0.03 12.21
C TYR A 259 3.37 0.10 11.60
N ILE A 260 3.92 1.30 11.46
CA ILE A 260 5.28 1.52 10.95
C ILE A 260 6.33 0.88 11.85
N ASP A 261 6.19 0.95 13.17
CA ASP A 261 7.11 0.30 14.11
C ASP A 261 7.17 -1.22 13.89
N ASN A 262 6.01 -1.85 13.75
CA ASN A 262 5.92 -3.28 13.41
C ASN A 262 6.53 -3.57 12.02
N TYR A 263 6.20 -2.77 11.02
CA TYR A 263 6.75 -2.90 9.68
C TYR A 263 8.28 -2.81 9.66
N LEU A 264 8.88 -1.84 10.35
CA LEU A 264 10.34 -1.67 10.38
C LEU A 264 11.07 -2.86 11.00
N LYS A 265 10.50 -3.46 12.06
CA LYS A 265 11.03 -4.68 12.69
C LYS A 265 11.02 -5.85 11.71
N ILE A 266 9.89 -6.07 11.04
CA ILE A 266 9.71 -7.17 10.10
C ILE A 266 10.63 -7.01 8.90
N ILE A 267 10.60 -5.85 8.24
CA ILE A 267 11.33 -5.64 7.00
C ILE A 267 12.86 -5.68 7.21
N LYS A 268 13.35 -5.21 8.37
CA LYS A 268 14.75 -5.34 8.74
C LYS A 268 15.17 -6.80 8.80
N ASN A 269 14.42 -7.64 9.48
CA ASN A 269 14.72 -9.08 9.59
C ASN A 269 14.63 -9.76 8.22
N GLN A 270 13.59 -9.48 7.46
CA GLN A 270 13.37 -10.10 6.15
C GLN A 270 14.45 -9.71 5.13
N THR A 271 14.91 -8.46 5.10
CA THR A 271 15.96 -8.03 4.17
C THR A 271 17.33 -8.65 4.51
N ILE A 272 17.59 -8.99 5.76
CA ILE A 272 18.80 -9.71 6.16
C ILE A 272 18.72 -11.19 5.76
N ASN A 273 17.59 -11.85 6.11
CA ASN A 273 17.42 -13.29 5.93
C ASN A 273 17.21 -13.69 4.47
N ASN A 274 16.55 -12.84 3.69
CA ASN A 274 16.12 -13.10 2.32
C ASN A 274 16.77 -12.14 1.30
N LYS A 275 18.05 -11.73 1.52
CA LYS A 275 18.77 -10.75 0.71
C LYS A 275 18.80 -11.04 -0.80
N ASN A 276 18.75 -12.31 -1.20
CA ASN A 276 18.76 -12.72 -2.60
C ASN A 276 17.36 -12.61 -3.26
N ASN A 277 16.32 -12.46 -2.45
CA ASN A 277 14.92 -12.40 -2.91
C ASN A 277 14.31 -11.01 -2.73
N ILE A 278 14.94 -10.10 -1.98
CA ILE A 278 14.43 -8.76 -1.68
C ILE A 278 15.40 -7.70 -2.22
N LEU A 279 14.89 -6.77 -3.04
CA LEU A 279 15.58 -5.56 -3.48
C LEU A 279 14.87 -4.34 -2.87
N SER A 280 15.55 -3.59 -2.03
CA SER A 280 15.03 -2.34 -1.43
C SER A 280 15.33 -1.15 -2.33
N ILE A 281 14.31 -0.30 -2.59
CA ILE A 281 14.37 0.84 -3.50
C ILE A 281 13.77 2.06 -2.80
N SER A 282 14.56 3.12 -2.69
CA SER A 282 14.07 4.40 -2.19
C SER A 282 13.35 5.18 -3.30
N LEU A 283 12.22 5.80 -2.94
CA LEU A 283 11.50 6.68 -3.85
C LEU A 283 12.36 7.87 -4.28
N GLU A 284 13.19 8.37 -3.38
CA GLU A 284 14.13 9.47 -3.62
C GLU A 284 15.15 9.12 -4.71
N GLU A 285 15.73 7.91 -4.61
CA GLU A 285 16.68 7.43 -5.62
C GLU A 285 16.01 7.11 -6.95
N LEU A 286 14.83 6.48 -6.91
CA LEU A 286 14.04 6.19 -8.10
C LEU A 286 13.66 7.48 -8.84
N SER A 287 13.33 8.54 -8.10
CA SER A 287 12.98 9.85 -8.68
C SER A 287 14.18 10.58 -9.27
N SER A 288 15.37 10.47 -8.64
CA SER A 288 16.58 11.18 -9.08
C SER A 288 17.39 10.42 -10.13
N HIS A 289 17.35 9.08 -10.10
CA HIS A 289 18.12 8.21 -10.98
C HIS A 289 17.25 7.10 -11.63
N PRO A 290 16.15 7.45 -12.32
CA PRO A 290 15.16 6.46 -12.77
C PRO A 290 15.74 5.40 -13.69
N LYS A 291 16.63 5.78 -14.62
CA LYS A 291 17.28 4.85 -15.56
C LYS A 291 18.16 3.82 -14.83
N LYS A 292 18.93 4.25 -13.85
CA LYS A 292 19.81 3.36 -13.05
C LYS A 292 18.97 2.40 -12.22
N ILE A 293 17.99 2.92 -11.51
CA ILE A 293 17.18 2.13 -10.59
C ILE A 293 16.27 1.15 -11.35
N SER A 294 15.65 1.57 -12.46
CA SER A 294 14.86 0.64 -13.29
C SER A 294 15.72 -0.51 -13.85
N LYS A 295 16.95 -0.24 -14.31
CA LYS A 295 17.86 -1.32 -14.74
C LYS A 295 18.12 -2.32 -13.61
N ASN A 296 18.38 -1.84 -12.40
CA ASN A 296 18.60 -2.72 -11.24
C ASN A 296 17.36 -3.58 -10.91
N ILE A 297 16.15 -3.01 -10.99
CA ILE A 297 14.90 -3.74 -10.80
C ILE A 297 14.78 -4.89 -11.81
N TYR A 298 14.95 -4.57 -13.09
CA TYR A 298 14.79 -5.55 -14.16
C TYR A 298 15.84 -6.67 -14.07
N GLN A 299 17.09 -6.32 -13.79
CA GLN A 299 18.16 -7.30 -13.58
C GLN A 299 17.86 -8.21 -12.39
N PHE A 300 17.42 -7.66 -11.28
CA PHE A 300 17.06 -8.41 -10.07
C PHE A 300 15.88 -9.38 -10.30
N CYS A 301 14.90 -8.95 -11.10
CA CYS A 301 13.73 -9.77 -11.46
C CYS A 301 13.98 -10.72 -12.64
N ASN A 302 15.20 -10.80 -13.17
CA ASN A 302 15.54 -11.57 -14.38
C ASN A 302 14.68 -11.20 -15.61
N LEU A 303 14.39 -9.91 -15.76
CA LEU A 303 13.64 -9.33 -16.87
C LEU A 303 14.59 -8.62 -17.85
N LYS A 304 14.18 -8.56 -19.11
CA LYS A 304 14.89 -7.78 -20.12
C LYS A 304 14.53 -6.31 -19.94
N TRP A 305 15.53 -5.45 -19.67
CA TRP A 305 15.31 -4.01 -19.54
C TRP A 305 15.14 -3.36 -20.92
N ASP A 306 14.17 -2.46 -21.00
CA ASP A 306 13.96 -1.57 -22.15
C ASP A 306 13.68 -0.16 -21.64
N GLU A 307 14.26 0.86 -22.27
CA GLU A 307 14.11 2.27 -21.89
C GLU A 307 12.66 2.75 -21.94
N LYS A 308 11.83 2.14 -22.79
CA LYS A 308 10.38 2.39 -22.87
C LYS A 308 9.65 2.22 -21.56
N CYS A 309 10.20 1.46 -20.60
CA CYS A 309 9.61 1.33 -19.27
C CYS A 309 9.54 2.66 -18.49
N LEU A 310 10.30 3.67 -18.89
CA LEU A 310 10.31 5.01 -18.31
C LEU A 310 9.38 6.01 -19.04
N ASP A 311 8.91 5.66 -20.24
CA ASP A 311 8.04 6.53 -21.06
C ASP A 311 6.54 6.19 -20.91
N PHE A 312 6.13 5.77 -19.72
CA PHE A 312 4.77 5.33 -19.46
C PHE A 312 3.74 6.47 -19.46
N SER A 313 4.14 7.70 -19.12
CA SER A 313 3.23 8.86 -19.05
C SER A 313 2.57 9.20 -20.40
N ASN A 314 3.22 8.85 -21.51
CA ASN A 314 2.72 9.07 -22.87
C ASN A 314 1.74 7.98 -23.35
N ARG A 315 1.45 6.97 -22.53
CA ARG A 315 0.55 5.87 -22.89
C ARG A 315 -0.91 6.22 -22.64
N ASN A 316 -1.76 6.08 -23.65
CA ASN A 316 -3.18 6.39 -23.55
C ASN A 316 -3.97 5.43 -22.63
N ASN A 317 -3.50 4.19 -22.47
CA ASN A 317 -4.14 3.13 -21.68
C ASN A 317 -3.58 2.98 -20.26
N LEU A 318 -2.81 3.97 -19.77
CA LEU A 318 -2.28 3.95 -18.42
C LEU A 318 -3.43 4.07 -17.40
N PHE A 319 -3.70 2.98 -16.72
CA PHE A 319 -4.73 2.92 -15.69
C PHE A 319 -4.18 2.25 -14.43
N SER A 320 -4.28 2.92 -13.31
CA SER A 320 -4.01 2.35 -11.98
C SER A 320 -5.22 2.62 -11.07
N LYS A 321 -5.67 1.61 -10.34
CA LYS A 321 -6.78 1.73 -9.38
C LYS A 321 -6.37 2.39 -8.06
N THR A 322 -5.13 2.86 -7.93
CA THR A 322 -4.58 3.39 -6.69
C THR A 322 -4.76 4.90 -6.52
N ALA A 323 -4.59 5.39 -5.30
CA ALA A 323 -4.58 6.82 -4.98
C ALA A 323 -3.50 7.62 -5.73
N SER A 324 -2.47 6.95 -6.27
CA SER A 324 -1.35 7.57 -7.01
C SER A 324 -1.57 7.66 -8.53
N ASN A 325 -2.73 7.23 -9.06
CA ASN A 325 -2.99 7.19 -10.51
C ASN A 325 -2.70 8.52 -11.22
N ASN A 326 -3.11 9.64 -10.62
CA ASN A 326 -2.88 10.96 -11.23
C ASN A 326 -1.39 11.38 -11.21
N GLN A 327 -0.63 10.90 -10.23
CA GLN A 327 0.80 11.21 -10.14
C GLN A 327 1.59 10.49 -11.23
N ILE A 328 1.25 9.25 -11.56
CA ILE A 328 1.92 8.48 -12.61
C ILE A 328 1.73 9.13 -13.98
N ARG A 329 0.57 9.72 -14.25
CA ARG A 329 0.28 10.42 -15.52
C ARG A 329 1.15 11.64 -15.77
N LEU A 330 1.75 12.19 -14.73
CA LEU A 330 2.71 13.31 -14.82
C LEU A 330 4.15 12.84 -15.10
N GLY A 331 4.36 11.52 -15.22
CA GLY A 331 5.69 10.93 -15.32
C GLY A 331 6.45 10.94 -14.00
N ILE A 332 7.75 10.67 -14.07
CA ILE A 332 8.61 10.62 -12.88
C ILE A 332 8.90 12.04 -12.42
N GLN A 333 8.38 12.42 -11.26
CA GLN A 333 8.57 13.76 -10.70
C GLN A 333 9.76 13.77 -9.74
N THR A 334 10.45 14.90 -9.68
CA THR A 334 11.52 15.14 -8.70
C THR A 334 10.95 15.07 -7.29
N TYR A 335 11.66 14.37 -6.42
CA TYR A 335 11.27 14.28 -5.00
C TYR A 335 11.50 15.60 -4.28
N ASP A 336 10.44 16.16 -3.71
CA ASP A 336 10.51 17.39 -2.90
C ASP A 336 10.74 17.03 -1.43
N LYS A 337 11.98 17.22 -0.96
CA LYS A 337 12.41 16.93 0.42
C LYS A 337 11.76 17.86 1.46
N LYS A 338 11.27 19.05 1.05
CA LYS A 338 10.68 20.05 1.95
C LYS A 338 9.16 19.95 2.05
N LYS A 339 8.56 19.12 1.21
CA LYS A 339 7.10 19.01 1.09
C LYS A 339 6.36 18.83 2.41
N TYR A 340 6.95 18.13 3.35
CA TYR A 340 6.31 17.77 4.61
C TYR A 340 6.94 18.45 5.84
N GLU A 341 7.96 19.31 5.67
CA GLU A 341 8.53 20.11 6.77
C GLU A 341 7.48 20.88 7.58
N PRO A 342 6.45 21.52 6.96
CA PRO A 342 5.43 22.25 7.70
C PRO A 342 4.57 21.41 8.66
N TYR A 343 4.62 20.08 8.57
CA TYR A 343 3.78 19.19 9.37
C TYR A 343 4.53 18.50 10.52
N ARG A 344 5.84 18.72 10.67
CA ARG A 344 6.66 18.03 11.68
C ARG A 344 6.16 18.25 13.10
N PHE A 345 5.53 19.39 13.39
CA PHE A 345 4.92 19.67 14.70
C PHE A 345 3.88 18.61 15.11
N LEU A 346 3.24 17.94 14.16
CA LEU A 346 2.23 16.90 14.44
C LEU A 346 2.79 15.63 15.08
N ILE A 347 4.07 15.38 14.93
CA ILE A 347 4.73 14.16 15.44
C ILE A 347 5.67 14.45 16.61
N GLU A 348 5.90 15.69 17.01
CA GLU A 348 6.83 16.07 18.09
C GLU A 348 6.54 15.30 19.40
N ASN A 349 5.27 15.20 19.78
CA ASN A 349 4.85 14.54 21.02
C ASN A 349 5.09 13.01 20.99
N TYR A 350 5.41 12.42 19.84
CA TYR A 350 5.63 11.00 19.68
C TYR A 350 7.12 10.60 19.62
N LYS A 351 8.04 11.57 19.52
CA LYS A 351 9.48 11.30 19.38
C LYS A 351 10.06 10.41 20.47
N ASN A 352 9.56 10.53 21.70
CA ASN A 352 10.02 9.70 22.82
C ASN A 352 9.43 8.28 22.79
N ASN A 353 8.46 8.01 21.95
CA ASN A 353 7.76 6.73 21.90
C ASN A 353 8.34 5.77 20.85
N PHE A 354 9.09 6.31 19.88
CA PHE A 354 9.61 5.56 18.74
C PHE A 354 11.06 5.93 18.44
N ASN A 355 11.98 4.98 18.65
CA ASN A 355 13.44 5.21 18.49
C ASN A 355 13.89 5.52 17.05
N TRP A 356 13.01 5.32 16.08
CA TRP A 356 13.27 5.57 14.66
C TRP A 356 12.71 6.93 14.17
N LEU A 357 11.97 7.66 15.02
CA LEU A 357 11.42 8.99 14.75
C LEU A 357 12.39 10.08 15.30
#